data_239a32675f969eff931db2ceea417976
#
_entry.id   239a32675f969eff931db2ceea417976
#
_cell.length_a   1.000
_cell.length_b   1.000
_cell.length_c   1.000
_cell.angle_alpha   90.00
_cell.angle_beta   90.00
_cell.angle_gamma   90.00
#
_symmetry.space_group_name_H-M   'P 1'
#
loop_
_entity.id
_entity.type
_entity.pdbx_description
1 polymer ?
#
loop_
_entity_poly.entity_id
_entity_poly.type
_entity_poly.pdbx_seq_one_letter_code
_entity_poly.pdbx_strand_id
1 'polypeptide(L)' 'MDEFRAEIIEASKKHLLSCVHRHRMNIEVLLWKGVGVAEHPDTMETIEKELELMADYNDKLEMLDKYFGE' A
#
# COMPACT_ATOMS: atom_id res chain seq x y z
N MET A 1 -28.05 -9.23 -7.53
CA MET A 1 -26.78 -9.99 -7.34
C MET A 1 -25.58 -9.20 -7.76
N ASP A 2 -25.65 -8.65 -8.95
CA ASP A 2 -24.49 -7.94 -9.50
C ASP A 2 -24.14 -6.68 -8.72
N GLU A 3 -25.15 -6.01 -8.19
CA GLU A 3 -24.92 -4.80 -7.40
C GLU A 3 -24.13 -5.10 -6.12
N PHE A 4 -24.50 -6.18 -5.45
CA PHE A 4 -23.82 -6.56 -4.22
C PHE A 4 -22.38 -6.99 -4.50
N ARG A 5 -22.21 -7.74 -5.58
CA ARG A 5 -20.87 -8.14 -6.02
C ARG A 5 -20.03 -6.92 -6.36
N ALA A 6 -20.60 -5.99 -7.09
CA ALA A 6 -19.91 -4.76 -7.48
C ALA A 6 -19.54 -3.93 -6.27
N GLU A 7 -20.39 -3.87 -5.27
CA GLU A 7 -20.11 -3.13 -4.04
C GLU A 7 -18.96 -3.75 -3.26
N ILE A 8 -18.91 -5.08 -3.19
CA ILE A 8 -17.82 -5.77 -2.51
C ILE A 8 -16.50 -5.49 -3.21
N ILE A 9 -16.48 -5.59 -4.54
CA ILE A 9 -15.29 -5.32 -5.32
C ILE A 9 -14.83 -3.88 -5.11
N GLU A 10 -15.76 -2.94 -5.17
CA GLU A 10 -15.43 -1.53 -5.01
C GLU A 10 -14.88 -1.22 -3.62
N ALA A 11 -15.51 -1.77 -2.58
CA ALA A 11 -15.04 -1.60 -1.22
C ALA A 11 -13.65 -2.19 -1.03
N SER A 12 -13.41 -3.36 -1.62
CA SER A 12 -12.10 -4.00 -1.56
C SER A 12 -11.03 -3.18 -2.28
N LYS A 13 -11.36 -2.63 -3.44
CA LYS A 13 -10.45 -1.76 -4.17
C LYS A 13 -10.07 -0.53 -3.37
N LYS A 14 -11.07 0.10 -2.77
CA LYS A 14 -10.84 1.30 -1.97
C LYS A 14 -9.95 1.00 -0.78
N HIS A 15 -10.20 -0.12 -0.12
CA HIS A 15 -9.38 -0.53 1.01
C HIS A 15 -7.93 -0.79 0.61
N LEU A 16 -7.73 -1.58 -0.46
CA LEU A 16 -6.39 -1.92 -0.93
C LEU A 16 -5.63 -0.68 -1.40
N LEU A 17 -6.30 0.18 -2.13
CA LEU A 17 -5.69 1.43 -2.60
C LEU A 17 -5.30 2.31 -1.42
N SER A 18 -6.15 2.37 -0.42
CA SER A 18 -5.90 3.11 0.81
C SER A 18 -4.67 2.56 1.53
N CYS A 19 -4.50 1.24 1.55
CA CYS A 19 -3.33 0.60 2.16
C CYS A 19 -2.05 0.93 1.40
N VAL A 20 -2.09 0.89 0.08
CA VAL A 20 -0.95 1.29 -0.75
C VAL A 20 -0.57 2.73 -0.43
N HIS A 21 -1.55 3.60 -0.39
CA HIS A 21 -1.34 5.01 -0.11
C HIS A 21 -0.76 5.23 1.28
N ARG A 22 -1.27 4.51 2.27
CA ARG A 22 -0.80 4.62 3.65
C ARG A 22 0.69 4.31 3.75
N HIS A 23 1.11 3.20 3.16
CA HIS A 23 2.52 2.80 3.23
C HIS A 23 3.40 3.72 2.40
N ARG A 24 2.88 4.24 1.30
CA ARG A 24 3.56 5.25 0.52
C ARG A 24 3.84 6.51 1.36
N MET A 25 2.83 6.94 2.11
CA MET A 25 2.99 8.12 2.98
C MET A 25 3.96 7.85 4.13
N ASN A 26 3.95 6.63 4.66
CA ASN A 26 4.93 6.25 5.68
C ASN A 26 6.35 6.38 5.15
N ILE A 27 6.56 5.96 3.91
CA ILE A 27 7.88 6.06 3.25
C ILE A 27 8.26 7.53 3.07
N GLU A 28 7.31 8.36 2.64
CA GLU A 28 7.57 9.79 2.47
C GLU A 28 8.03 10.43 3.79
N VAL A 29 7.36 10.09 4.88
CA VAL A 29 7.73 10.61 6.21
C VAL A 29 9.14 10.15 6.58
N LEU A 30 9.47 8.88 6.33
CA LEU A 30 10.79 8.34 6.65
C LEU A 30 11.88 8.99 5.81
N LEU A 31 11.61 9.21 4.53
CA LEU A 31 12.56 9.88 3.64
C LEU A 31 12.83 11.31 4.11
N TRP A 32 11.79 11.97 4.57
CA TRP A 32 11.89 13.34 5.03
C TRP A 32 12.69 13.46 6.33
N LYS A 33 12.39 12.58 7.29
CA LYS A 33 13.04 12.58 8.59
C LYS A 33 14.42 11.94 8.56
N GLY A 34 14.60 10.96 7.72
CA GLY A 34 15.85 10.20 7.65
C GLY A 34 17.06 11.01 7.28
N VAL A 35 16.85 12.13 6.59
CA VAL A 35 17.95 12.98 6.13
C VAL A 35 18.76 13.56 7.28
N GLY A 36 18.11 13.78 8.44
CA GLY A 36 18.78 14.39 9.56
C GLY A 36 19.18 13.44 10.68
N VAL A 37 18.99 12.14 10.50
CA VAL A 37 19.16 11.18 11.59
C VAL A 37 20.15 10.09 11.21
N ALA A 38 21.41 10.49 11.12
CA ALA A 38 22.48 9.59 10.72
C ALA A 38 22.74 8.46 11.72
N GLU A 39 22.30 8.61 12.95
CA GLU A 39 22.48 7.59 13.98
C GLU A 39 21.40 6.52 14.00
N HIS A 40 20.44 6.58 13.06
CA HIS A 40 19.39 5.56 12.96
C HIS A 40 19.54 4.72 11.70
N PRO A 41 20.42 3.71 11.76
CA PRO A 41 20.63 2.84 10.60
C PRO A 41 19.36 2.04 10.22
N ASP A 42 18.41 1.94 11.13
CA ASP A 42 17.18 1.19 10.91
C ASP A 42 16.20 1.88 9.98
N THR A 43 16.45 3.13 9.63
CA THR A 43 15.55 3.86 8.73
C THR A 43 15.42 3.17 7.39
N MET A 44 16.54 2.72 6.82
CA MET A 44 16.52 2.03 5.53
C MET A 44 15.78 0.71 5.62
N GLU A 45 16.00 -0.02 6.70
CA GLU A 45 15.31 -1.28 6.94
C GLU A 45 13.80 -1.07 7.07
N THR A 46 13.41 -0.02 7.77
CA THR A 46 12.00 0.34 7.93
C THR A 46 11.37 0.69 6.58
N ILE A 47 12.10 1.42 5.75
CA ILE A 47 11.64 1.76 4.41
C ILE A 47 11.43 0.49 3.59
N GLU A 48 12.34 -0.47 3.69
CA GLU A 48 12.23 -1.73 2.97
C GLU A 48 10.99 -2.51 3.39
N LYS A 49 10.68 -2.52 4.69
CA LYS A 49 9.47 -3.18 5.19
C LYS A 49 8.21 -2.49 4.69
N GLU A 50 8.22 -1.18 4.65
CA GLU A 50 7.09 -0.43 4.12
C GLU A 50 6.90 -0.69 2.63
N LEU A 51 7.99 -0.79 1.88
CA LEU A 51 7.93 -1.13 0.45
C LEU A 51 7.36 -2.53 0.25
N GLU A 52 7.73 -3.47 1.09
CA GLU A 52 7.21 -4.83 1.03
C GLU A 52 5.69 -4.86 1.23
N LEU A 53 5.21 -4.15 2.25
CA LEU A 53 3.78 -4.06 2.52
C LEU A 53 3.04 -3.36 1.38
N MET A 54 3.62 -2.28 0.89
CA MET A 54 3.05 -1.54 -0.23
C MET A 54 2.93 -2.43 -1.47
N ALA A 55 3.97 -3.19 -1.76
CA ALA A 55 3.99 -4.10 -2.90
C ALA A 55 2.93 -5.20 -2.74
N ASP A 56 2.78 -5.75 -1.53
CA ASP A 56 1.78 -6.78 -1.26
C ASP A 56 0.37 -6.27 -1.53
N TYR A 57 0.06 -5.09 -1.04
CA TYR A 57 -1.27 -4.50 -1.26
C TYR A 57 -1.50 -4.15 -2.72
N ASN A 58 -0.47 -3.63 -3.38
CA ASN A 58 -0.57 -3.30 -4.80
C ASN A 58 -0.79 -4.55 -5.64
N ASP A 59 -0.11 -5.64 -5.30
CA ASP A 59 -0.28 -6.91 -5.99
C ASP A 59 -1.71 -7.43 -5.84
N LYS A 60 -2.27 -7.35 -4.62
CA LYS A 60 -3.66 -7.74 -4.38
C LYS A 60 -4.62 -6.89 -5.18
N LEU A 61 -4.36 -5.60 -5.27
CA LEU A 61 -5.18 -4.70 -6.05
C LEU A 61 -5.17 -5.07 -7.53
N GLU A 62 -4.00 -5.39 -8.06
CA GLU A 62 -3.85 -5.82 -9.44
C GLU A 62 -4.58 -7.13 -9.71
N MET A 63 -4.48 -8.08 -8.78
CA MET A 63 -5.16 -9.37 -8.92
C MET A 63 -6.67 -9.20 -8.89
N LEU A 64 -7.15 -8.37 -7.98
CA LEU A 64 -8.58 -8.08 -7.88
C LEU A 64 -9.11 -7.46 -9.17
N ASP A 65 -8.37 -6.50 -9.69
CA ASP A 65 -8.77 -5.81 -10.91
C ASP A 65 -8.70 -6.72 -12.12
N LYS A 66 -7.65 -7.53 -12.22
CA LYS A 66 -7.41 -8.40 -13.36
C LYS A 66 -8.45 -9.51 -13.46
N TYR A 67 -8.79 -10.14 -12.35
CA TYR A 67 -9.64 -11.32 -12.36
C TYR A 67 -11.10 -11.07 -12.00
N PHE A 68 -11.38 -10.00 -11.31
CA PHE A 68 -12.73 -9.71 -10.78
C PHE A 68 -13.24 -8.32 -11.14
N GLY A 69 -12.39 -7.51 -11.76
CA GLY A 69 -12.80 -6.20 -12.24
C GLY A 69 -13.66 -6.30 -13.47
N GLU A 70 -14.44 -5.28 -13.69
CA GLU A 70 -15.32 -5.20 -14.87
C GLU A 70 -14.55 -4.67 -16.08
#